data_28b6fa4a603442e6a763698ac8225980
#
_entry.id   28b6fa4a603442e6a763698ac8225980
#
_cell.length_a   1.000
_cell.length_b   1.000
_cell.length_c   1.000
_cell.angle_alpha   90.00
_cell.angle_beta   90.00
_cell.angle_gamma   90.00
#
_symmetry.space_group_name_H-M   'P 1'
#
loop_
_entity.id
_entity.type
_entity.pdbx_description
1 polymer ?
#
loop_
_entity_poly.entity_id
_entity_poly.type
_entity_poly.pdbx_seq_one_letter_code
_entity_poly.pdbx_strand_id
1 'polypeptide(L)'
;MAEMKERLHWLSLHGVIRTLATWSANHGDPQARFVADPSVRANPVPFYEELRQQGPLIRARVSYLTVDHAVAFDLLRSDDFRVVAVGKSLPGPLRWLEQRTRADLLHPLLPPSLLAVEPPEHTRYRKTVSSVFTSRAVAALRDQVDDTAAALLADLSGSDGVVDIVGRYCAQLPVAIISEILGVPAADRARILEFGELAAPSLDFGLDWRQYQTVQRGLAGFNDWLTAHLDKLRANPGDDLMSQLIDASEGGVRLNETELKAIAGL
;
A
#
# COMPACT_ATOMS: atom_id res chain seq x y z
N MET A 1 -6.88 -6.94 27.52
CA MET A 1 -8.03 -6.49 26.69
C MET A 1 -7.59 -6.09 25.29
N ALA A 2 -6.49 -5.34 25.10
CA ALA A 2 -6.01 -4.94 23.76
C ALA A 2 -5.66 -6.15 22.89
N GLU A 3 -4.84 -7.07 23.36
CA GLU A 3 -4.45 -8.27 22.59
C GLU A 3 -5.66 -9.15 22.18
N MET A 4 -6.66 -9.26 23.05
CA MET A 4 -7.89 -9.99 22.72
C MET A 4 -8.68 -9.29 21.59
N LYS A 5 -8.72 -7.95 21.60
CA LYS A 5 -9.34 -7.14 20.55
C LYS A 5 -8.61 -7.33 19.21
N GLU A 6 -7.28 -7.31 19.23
CA GLU A 6 -6.46 -7.56 18.04
C GLU A 6 -6.64 -8.98 17.49
N ARG A 7 -6.68 -10.00 18.36
CA ARG A 7 -6.94 -11.39 17.95
C ARG A 7 -8.32 -11.55 17.33
N LEU A 8 -9.33 -10.90 17.87
CA LEU A 8 -10.69 -10.93 17.31
C LEU A 8 -10.73 -10.22 15.95
N HIS A 9 -10.01 -9.10 15.81
CA HIS A 9 -9.89 -8.41 14.53
C HIS A 9 -9.18 -9.28 13.48
N TRP A 10 -8.02 -9.84 13.84
CA TRP A 10 -7.30 -10.77 12.97
C TRP A 10 -8.17 -11.97 12.56
N LEU A 11 -8.88 -12.57 13.48
CA LEU A 11 -9.76 -13.71 13.21
C LEU A 11 -10.86 -13.35 12.21
N SER A 12 -11.50 -12.19 12.38
CA SER A 12 -12.60 -11.75 11.52
C SER A 12 -12.13 -11.43 10.09
N LEU A 13 -10.93 -10.89 9.92
CA LEU A 13 -10.43 -10.40 8.63
C LEU A 13 -9.48 -11.40 7.94
N HIS A 14 -8.61 -12.08 8.68
CA HIS A 14 -7.59 -12.95 8.11
C HIS A 14 -7.81 -14.43 8.44
N GLY A 15 -8.16 -14.76 9.68
CA GLY A 15 -8.28 -16.15 10.12
C GLY A 15 -9.37 -16.92 9.38
N VAL A 16 -10.57 -16.34 9.27
CA VAL A 16 -11.69 -16.93 8.53
C VAL A 16 -11.38 -17.02 7.03
N ILE A 17 -10.86 -15.93 6.45
CA ILE A 17 -10.48 -15.91 5.03
C ILE A 17 -9.44 -16.98 4.73
N ARG A 18 -8.42 -17.12 5.57
CA ARG A 18 -7.35 -18.10 5.43
C ARG A 18 -7.88 -19.55 5.41
N THR A 19 -8.77 -19.86 6.35
CA THR A 19 -9.39 -21.19 6.44
C THR A 19 -10.27 -21.49 5.23
N LEU A 20 -11.09 -20.53 4.83
CA LEU A 20 -11.96 -20.68 3.66
C LEU A 20 -11.16 -20.74 2.35
N ALA A 21 -10.10 -19.94 2.23
CA ALA A 21 -9.23 -19.97 1.05
C ALA A 21 -8.50 -21.32 0.93
N THR A 22 -7.96 -21.85 2.01
CA THR A 22 -7.32 -23.16 1.99
C THR A 22 -8.30 -24.26 1.58
N TRP A 23 -9.51 -24.23 2.15
CA TRP A 23 -10.57 -25.18 1.77
C TRP A 23 -10.96 -25.06 0.30
N SER A 24 -11.20 -23.84 -0.20
CA SER A 24 -11.58 -23.57 -1.59
C SER A 24 -10.46 -23.91 -2.57
N ALA A 25 -9.20 -23.65 -2.23
CA ALA A 25 -8.03 -24.00 -3.04
C ALA A 25 -7.96 -25.53 -3.25
N ASN A 26 -8.19 -26.31 -2.20
CA ASN A 26 -8.23 -27.78 -2.26
C ASN A 26 -9.40 -28.31 -3.12
N HIS A 27 -10.38 -27.46 -3.41
CA HIS A 27 -11.50 -27.77 -4.30
C HIS A 27 -11.37 -27.09 -5.68
N GLY A 28 -10.17 -26.66 -6.06
CA GLY A 28 -9.83 -26.17 -7.39
C GLY A 28 -10.23 -24.74 -7.68
N ASP A 29 -10.64 -23.94 -6.67
CA ASP A 29 -10.96 -22.53 -6.89
C ASP A 29 -9.70 -21.73 -7.24
N PRO A 30 -9.64 -21.05 -8.40
CA PRO A 30 -8.42 -20.39 -8.87
C PRO A 30 -8.02 -19.20 -8.01
N GLN A 31 -8.96 -18.41 -7.50
CA GLN A 31 -8.64 -17.30 -6.63
C GLN A 31 -8.07 -17.78 -5.31
N ALA A 32 -8.67 -18.82 -4.75
CA ALA A 32 -8.22 -19.38 -3.50
C ALA A 32 -6.84 -20.06 -3.62
N ARG A 33 -6.53 -20.70 -4.75
CA ARG A 33 -5.19 -21.23 -5.06
C ARG A 33 -4.15 -20.10 -5.07
N PHE A 34 -4.42 -19.00 -5.73
CA PHE A 34 -3.52 -17.84 -5.75
C PHE A 34 -3.22 -17.30 -4.34
N VAL A 35 -4.23 -17.25 -3.47
CA VAL A 35 -4.09 -16.73 -2.09
C VAL A 35 -3.44 -17.73 -1.14
N ALA A 36 -3.82 -19.02 -1.22
CA ALA A 36 -3.50 -20.01 -0.19
C ALA A 36 -2.36 -20.97 -0.55
N ASP A 37 -2.05 -21.16 -1.84
CA ASP A 37 -1.03 -22.10 -2.28
C ASP A 37 0.36 -21.45 -2.31
N PRO A 38 1.30 -21.85 -1.44
CA PRO A 38 2.64 -21.28 -1.41
C PRO A 38 3.43 -21.52 -2.72
N SER A 39 3.17 -22.61 -3.44
CA SER A 39 3.86 -22.93 -4.69
C SER A 39 3.46 -21.97 -5.81
N VAL A 40 2.18 -21.60 -5.87
CA VAL A 40 1.67 -20.58 -6.81
C VAL A 40 2.28 -19.21 -6.50
N ARG A 41 2.40 -18.85 -5.23
CA ARG A 41 3.02 -17.56 -4.84
C ARG A 41 4.52 -17.52 -5.12
N ALA A 42 5.22 -18.64 -4.94
CA ALA A 42 6.65 -18.73 -5.22
C ALA A 42 6.97 -18.66 -6.73
N ASN A 43 6.10 -19.22 -7.57
CA ASN A 43 6.24 -19.17 -9.04
C ASN A 43 4.86 -19.05 -9.70
N PRO A 44 4.32 -17.85 -9.85
CA PRO A 44 2.96 -17.62 -10.35
C PRO A 44 2.81 -17.80 -11.86
N VAL A 45 3.90 -17.79 -12.64
CA VAL A 45 3.86 -17.80 -14.12
C VAL A 45 3.11 -19.00 -14.68
N PRO A 46 3.41 -20.26 -14.27
CA PRO A 46 2.67 -21.42 -14.76
C PRO A 46 1.17 -21.35 -14.46
N PHE A 47 0.82 -20.81 -13.28
CA PHE A 47 -0.56 -20.63 -12.89
C PHE A 47 -1.28 -19.57 -13.77
N TYR A 48 -0.61 -18.48 -14.09
CA TYR A 48 -1.19 -17.48 -15.02
C TYR A 48 -1.38 -18.05 -16.43
N GLU A 49 -0.49 -18.90 -16.91
CA GLU A 49 -0.66 -19.60 -18.19
C GLU A 49 -1.85 -20.57 -18.15
N GLU A 50 -2.03 -21.30 -17.06
CA GLU A 50 -3.23 -22.14 -16.83
C GLU A 50 -4.52 -21.32 -16.90
N LEU A 51 -4.53 -20.14 -16.28
CA LEU A 51 -5.69 -19.24 -16.32
C LEU A 51 -5.92 -18.69 -17.73
N ARG A 52 -4.87 -18.30 -18.44
CA ARG A 52 -4.97 -17.74 -19.81
C ARG A 52 -5.61 -18.72 -20.78
N GLN A 53 -5.37 -20.03 -20.62
CA GLN A 53 -5.99 -21.07 -21.43
C GLN A 53 -7.50 -21.21 -21.19
N GLN A 54 -8.02 -20.75 -20.05
CA GLN A 54 -9.44 -20.80 -19.72
C GLN A 54 -10.23 -19.63 -20.32
N GLY A 55 -9.55 -18.62 -20.85
CA GLY A 55 -10.15 -17.45 -21.49
C GLY A 55 -9.84 -16.13 -20.76
N PRO A 56 -10.41 -15.02 -21.28
CA PRO A 56 -10.07 -13.69 -20.80
C PRO A 56 -10.67 -13.36 -19.41
N LEU A 57 -11.74 -14.05 -19.01
CA LEU A 57 -12.42 -13.85 -17.72
C LEU A 57 -12.80 -15.19 -17.13
N ILE A 58 -12.20 -15.53 -16.00
CA ILE A 58 -12.34 -16.81 -15.34
C ILE A 58 -13.25 -16.65 -14.11
N ARG A 59 -14.26 -17.50 -14.01
CA ARG A 59 -15.15 -17.52 -12.85
C ARG A 59 -14.50 -18.30 -11.70
N ALA A 60 -14.32 -17.64 -10.58
CA ALA A 60 -14.03 -18.28 -9.28
C ALA A 60 -15.32 -18.42 -8.46
N ARG A 61 -15.26 -18.99 -7.28
CA ARG A 61 -16.43 -19.26 -6.41
C ARG A 61 -17.17 -17.97 -6.00
N VAL A 62 -16.41 -16.93 -5.67
CA VAL A 62 -16.95 -15.68 -5.13
C VAL A 62 -16.56 -14.44 -5.94
N SER A 63 -15.83 -14.62 -7.03
CA SER A 63 -15.27 -13.53 -7.84
C SER A 63 -15.07 -13.95 -9.28
N TYR A 64 -14.53 -13.02 -10.06
CA TYR A 64 -13.95 -13.28 -11.37
C TYR A 64 -12.48 -12.87 -11.36
N LEU A 65 -11.67 -13.57 -12.13
CA LEU A 65 -10.25 -13.29 -12.35
C LEU A 65 -9.99 -13.03 -13.81
N THR A 66 -9.04 -12.15 -14.10
CA THR A 66 -8.50 -11.97 -15.43
C THR A 66 -6.97 -11.88 -15.37
N VAL A 67 -6.32 -12.45 -16.37
CA VAL A 67 -4.90 -12.28 -16.69
C VAL A 67 -4.74 -11.65 -18.06
N ASP A 68 -5.85 -11.21 -18.66
CA ASP A 68 -5.89 -10.50 -19.93
C ASP A 68 -5.73 -9.00 -19.70
N HIS A 69 -4.71 -8.41 -20.32
CA HIS A 69 -4.40 -6.99 -20.16
C HIS A 69 -5.53 -6.08 -20.67
N ALA A 70 -6.16 -6.40 -21.81
CA ALA A 70 -7.21 -5.56 -22.37
C ALA A 70 -8.45 -5.54 -21.48
N VAL A 71 -8.87 -6.72 -20.99
CA VAL A 71 -9.98 -6.83 -20.03
C VAL A 71 -9.66 -6.09 -18.73
N ALA A 72 -8.47 -6.26 -18.17
CA ALA A 72 -8.07 -5.55 -16.96
C ALA A 72 -8.05 -4.03 -17.16
N PHE A 73 -7.52 -3.57 -18.28
CA PHE A 73 -7.47 -2.16 -18.62
C PHE A 73 -8.87 -1.53 -18.76
N ASP A 74 -9.79 -2.22 -19.44
CA ASP A 74 -11.17 -1.75 -19.61
C ASP A 74 -11.92 -1.71 -18.28
N LEU A 75 -11.79 -2.75 -17.45
CA LEU A 75 -12.40 -2.80 -16.12
C LEU A 75 -11.91 -1.66 -15.20
N LEU A 76 -10.61 -1.39 -15.19
CA LEU A 76 -10.01 -0.35 -14.34
C LEU A 76 -10.40 1.07 -14.77
N ARG A 77 -10.86 1.26 -16.00
CA ARG A 77 -11.29 2.55 -16.54
C ARG A 77 -12.81 2.73 -16.55
N SER A 78 -13.55 1.67 -16.31
CA SER A 78 -15.01 1.68 -16.37
C SER A 78 -15.62 2.31 -15.13
N ASP A 79 -16.59 3.18 -15.32
CA ASP A 79 -17.40 3.76 -14.26
C ASP A 79 -18.44 2.78 -13.68
N ASP A 80 -18.62 1.61 -14.30
CA ASP A 80 -19.55 0.56 -13.84
C ASP A 80 -18.94 -0.28 -12.70
N PHE A 81 -17.63 -0.21 -12.51
CA PHE A 81 -16.92 -0.95 -11.47
C PHE A 81 -16.47 -0.01 -10.34
N ARG A 82 -16.43 -0.55 -9.14
CA ARG A 82 -16.06 0.20 -7.91
C ARG A 82 -15.04 -0.58 -7.11
N VAL A 83 -14.20 0.17 -6.39
CA VAL A 83 -13.27 -0.43 -5.43
C VAL A 83 -14.04 -0.92 -4.20
N VAL A 84 -13.76 -2.14 -3.80
CA VAL A 84 -14.32 -2.72 -2.57
C VAL A 84 -13.31 -2.60 -1.44
N ALA A 85 -13.55 -1.68 -0.52
CA ALA A 85 -12.74 -1.58 0.69
C ALA A 85 -12.78 -2.88 1.50
N VAL A 86 -11.61 -3.24 2.05
CA VAL A 86 -11.45 -4.43 2.90
C VAL A 86 -12.50 -4.41 4.03
N GLY A 87 -13.11 -5.55 4.27
CA GLY A 87 -14.17 -5.71 5.28
C GLY A 87 -15.59 -5.47 4.77
N LYS A 88 -15.81 -4.69 3.70
CA LYS A 88 -17.17 -4.47 3.15
C LYS A 88 -17.81 -5.75 2.60
N SER A 89 -17.01 -6.66 2.06
CA SER A 89 -17.46 -7.94 1.51
C SER A 89 -17.70 -9.02 2.57
N LEU A 90 -17.39 -8.76 3.83
CA LEU A 90 -17.60 -9.72 4.91
C LEU A 90 -19.10 -9.90 5.20
N PRO A 91 -19.56 -11.13 5.56
CA PRO A 91 -20.87 -11.37 6.10
C PRO A 91 -21.17 -10.49 7.32
N GLY A 92 -22.44 -10.13 7.54
CA GLY A 92 -22.87 -9.17 8.55
C GLY A 92 -22.24 -9.33 9.94
N PRO A 93 -22.24 -10.53 10.56
CA PRO A 93 -21.62 -10.73 11.88
C PRO A 93 -20.10 -10.49 11.88
N LEU A 94 -19.38 -10.94 10.85
CA LEU A 94 -17.93 -10.72 10.73
C LEU A 94 -17.60 -9.26 10.46
N ARG A 95 -18.41 -8.58 9.64
CA ARG A 95 -18.27 -7.14 9.38
C ARG A 95 -18.46 -6.33 10.65
N TRP A 96 -19.48 -6.64 11.42
CA TRP A 96 -19.72 -5.97 12.71
C TRP A 96 -18.53 -6.18 13.68
N LEU A 97 -18.01 -7.41 13.77
CA LEU A 97 -16.86 -7.72 14.62
C LEU A 97 -15.60 -6.97 14.15
N GLU A 98 -15.32 -7.01 12.84
CA GLU A 98 -14.21 -6.31 12.22
C GLU A 98 -14.26 -4.80 12.54
N GLN A 99 -15.40 -4.14 12.32
CA GLN A 99 -15.57 -2.72 12.58
C GLN A 99 -15.39 -2.37 14.07
N ARG A 100 -15.84 -3.24 14.98
CA ARG A 100 -15.76 -3.00 16.42
C ARG A 100 -14.37 -3.27 17.00
N THR A 101 -13.57 -4.06 16.32
CA THR A 101 -12.23 -4.46 16.75
C THR A 101 -11.11 -3.79 15.98
N ARG A 102 -11.43 -3.07 14.92
CA ARG A 102 -10.46 -2.32 14.10
C ARG A 102 -9.66 -1.36 14.96
N ALA A 103 -8.35 -1.32 14.74
CA ALA A 103 -7.49 -0.28 15.28
C ALA A 103 -7.68 1.01 14.49
N ASP A 104 -7.53 2.14 15.17
CA ASP A 104 -7.52 3.46 14.50
C ASP A 104 -6.12 3.73 13.94
N LEU A 105 -5.77 2.99 12.90
CA LEU A 105 -4.52 3.11 12.18
C LEU A 105 -4.79 3.33 10.70
N LEU A 106 -3.94 4.12 10.07
CA LEU A 106 -3.94 4.24 8.63
C LEU A 106 -3.64 2.89 7.98
N HIS A 107 -4.46 2.52 7.02
CA HIS A 107 -4.29 1.29 6.27
C HIS A 107 -4.49 1.58 4.77
N PRO A 108 -3.58 1.17 3.89
CA PRO A 108 -3.65 1.53 2.46
C PRO A 108 -4.93 1.05 1.77
N LEU A 109 -5.55 -0.03 2.23
CA LEU A 109 -6.79 -0.58 1.68
C LEU A 109 -8.07 -0.13 2.41
N LEU A 110 -7.98 0.90 3.27
CA LEU A 110 -9.13 1.46 3.97
C LEU A 110 -9.24 2.97 3.73
N PRO A 111 -10.49 3.53 3.71
CA PRO A 111 -10.66 4.98 3.67
C PRO A 111 -9.95 5.67 4.85
N PRO A 112 -9.35 6.84 4.64
CA PRO A 112 -9.43 7.69 3.45
C PRO A 112 -8.31 7.48 2.40
N SER A 113 -7.67 6.32 2.33
CA SER A 113 -6.66 6.04 1.30
C SER A 113 -7.24 6.18 -0.13
N LEU A 114 -6.46 6.76 -1.05
CA LEU A 114 -6.80 6.84 -2.48
C LEU A 114 -7.09 5.48 -3.12
N LEU A 115 -6.53 4.38 -2.58
CA LEU A 115 -6.81 3.02 -3.05
C LEU A 115 -8.18 2.49 -2.60
N ALA A 116 -8.84 3.16 -1.64
CA ALA A 116 -10.04 2.64 -0.98
C ALA A 116 -11.24 3.60 -1.00
N VAL A 117 -11.07 4.78 -1.57
CA VAL A 117 -12.14 5.78 -1.72
C VAL A 117 -12.65 5.83 -3.15
N GLU A 118 -13.89 6.26 -3.29
CA GLU A 118 -14.61 6.42 -4.56
C GLU A 118 -14.95 7.89 -4.80
N PRO A 119 -15.31 8.30 -6.02
CA PRO A 119 -15.88 9.62 -6.26
C PRO A 119 -17.10 9.91 -5.36
N PRO A 120 -17.23 11.14 -4.83
CA PRO A 120 -16.45 12.34 -5.17
C PRO A 120 -15.11 12.48 -4.40
N GLU A 121 -14.88 11.78 -3.29
CA GLU A 121 -13.69 11.92 -2.45
C GLU A 121 -12.42 11.56 -3.21
N HIS A 122 -12.42 10.45 -3.95
CA HIS A 122 -11.30 10.06 -4.80
C HIS A 122 -10.89 11.18 -5.76
N THR A 123 -11.88 11.79 -6.44
CA THR A 123 -11.63 12.88 -7.40
C THR A 123 -11.01 14.09 -6.70
N ARG A 124 -11.52 14.43 -5.52
CA ARG A 124 -10.99 15.54 -4.71
C ARG A 124 -9.54 15.29 -4.30
N TYR A 125 -9.23 14.13 -3.71
CA TYR A 125 -7.85 13.80 -3.30
C TYR A 125 -6.90 13.75 -4.49
N ARG A 126 -7.30 13.06 -5.57
CA ARG A 126 -6.48 12.96 -6.79
C ARG A 126 -6.15 14.31 -7.38
N LYS A 127 -7.11 15.23 -7.44
CA LYS A 127 -6.93 16.58 -7.95
C LYS A 127 -5.95 17.36 -7.06
N THR A 128 -6.10 17.30 -5.75
CA THR A 128 -5.20 17.97 -4.81
C THR A 128 -3.76 17.44 -4.95
N VAL A 129 -3.56 16.13 -4.99
CA VAL A 129 -2.24 15.54 -5.21
C VAL A 129 -1.67 15.96 -6.56
N SER A 130 -2.46 15.88 -7.64
CA SER A 130 -2.00 16.23 -8.99
C SER A 130 -1.67 17.72 -9.16
N SER A 131 -2.21 18.60 -8.31
CA SER A 131 -1.87 20.03 -8.35
C SER A 131 -0.46 20.33 -7.83
N VAL A 132 0.06 19.46 -6.98
CA VAL A 132 1.42 19.55 -6.40
C VAL A 132 2.40 18.69 -7.21
N PHE A 133 2.03 17.44 -7.53
CA PHE A 133 2.83 16.49 -8.31
C PHE A 133 2.70 16.73 -9.82
N THR A 134 3.12 17.91 -10.27
CA THR A 134 3.11 18.27 -11.70
C THR A 134 4.31 17.67 -12.42
N SER A 135 4.22 17.52 -13.76
CA SER A 135 5.36 17.08 -14.59
C SER A 135 6.59 17.98 -14.40
N ARG A 136 6.39 19.27 -14.15
CA ARG A 136 7.48 20.23 -13.88
C ARG A 136 8.14 19.97 -12.52
N ALA A 137 7.34 19.72 -11.47
CA ALA A 137 7.85 19.40 -10.14
C ALA A 137 8.65 18.08 -10.15
N VAL A 138 8.12 17.07 -10.85
CA VAL A 138 8.83 15.77 -11.01
C VAL A 138 10.12 15.94 -11.84
N ALA A 139 10.10 16.73 -12.91
CA ALA A 139 11.30 16.99 -13.70
C ALA A 139 12.40 17.73 -12.91
N ALA A 140 12.01 18.57 -11.95
CA ALA A 140 12.98 19.27 -11.08
C ALA A 140 13.75 18.33 -10.14
N LEU A 141 13.27 17.11 -9.92
CA LEU A 141 13.94 16.10 -9.10
C LEU A 141 15.05 15.34 -9.87
N ARG A 142 15.18 15.56 -11.19
CA ARG A 142 16.11 14.76 -12.03
C ARG A 142 17.55 14.80 -11.54
N ASP A 143 18.09 16.00 -11.34
CA ASP A 143 19.49 16.17 -10.93
C ASP A 143 19.74 15.49 -9.58
N GLN A 144 18.78 15.57 -8.68
CA GLN A 144 18.83 14.95 -7.37
C GLN A 144 18.74 13.41 -7.44
N VAL A 145 17.92 12.87 -8.36
CA VAL A 145 17.87 11.43 -8.65
C VAL A 145 19.22 10.97 -9.18
N ASP A 146 19.81 11.71 -10.12
CA ASP A 146 21.10 11.37 -10.74
C ASP A 146 22.25 11.43 -9.71
N ASP A 147 22.27 12.45 -8.84
CA ASP A 147 23.27 12.59 -7.77
C ASP A 147 23.13 11.47 -6.72
N THR A 148 21.90 11.15 -6.30
CA THR A 148 21.63 10.08 -5.33
C THR A 148 22.01 8.72 -5.91
N ALA A 149 21.68 8.47 -7.17
CA ALA A 149 22.03 7.24 -7.87
C ALA A 149 23.56 7.10 -8.00
N ALA A 150 24.26 8.19 -8.37
CA ALA A 150 25.71 8.20 -8.47
C ALA A 150 26.39 7.92 -7.11
N ALA A 151 25.89 8.52 -6.03
CA ALA A 151 26.41 8.28 -4.67
C ALA A 151 26.23 6.81 -4.23
N LEU A 152 25.07 6.22 -4.48
CA LEU A 152 24.81 4.82 -4.17
C LEU A 152 25.68 3.87 -5.00
N LEU A 153 25.89 4.17 -6.28
CA LEU A 153 26.79 3.38 -7.14
C LEU A 153 28.25 3.50 -6.72
N ALA A 154 28.69 4.68 -6.29
CA ALA A 154 30.05 4.89 -5.77
C ALA A 154 30.28 4.05 -4.49
N ASP A 155 29.31 3.98 -3.59
CA ASP A 155 29.37 3.13 -2.40
C ASP A 155 29.48 1.63 -2.76
N LEU A 156 28.74 1.19 -3.78
CA LEU A 156 28.84 -0.19 -4.28
C LEU A 156 30.21 -0.49 -4.91
N SER A 157 30.77 0.46 -5.63
CA SER A 157 32.07 0.30 -6.33
C SER A 157 33.26 0.10 -5.37
N GLY A 158 33.11 0.53 -4.10
CA GLY A 158 34.07 0.29 -3.03
C GLY A 158 33.98 -1.10 -2.40
N SER A 159 33.08 -1.96 -2.85
CA SER A 159 32.90 -3.30 -2.29
C SER A 159 33.64 -4.35 -3.11
N ASP A 160 34.38 -5.25 -2.42
CA ASP A 160 35.00 -6.39 -3.06
C ASP A 160 34.03 -7.55 -3.21
N GLY A 161 33.88 -8.10 -4.43
CA GLY A 161 33.13 -9.31 -4.72
C GLY A 161 31.66 -9.07 -5.11
N VAL A 162 30.77 -10.00 -4.79
CA VAL A 162 29.35 -9.96 -5.11
C VAL A 162 28.60 -9.04 -4.15
N VAL A 163 27.81 -8.13 -4.70
CA VAL A 163 27.01 -7.18 -3.92
C VAL A 163 25.50 -7.46 -4.08
N ASP A 164 24.73 -7.26 -3.03
CA ASP A 164 23.26 -7.23 -3.09
C ASP A 164 22.80 -5.89 -3.66
N ILE A 165 22.56 -5.86 -4.97
CA ILE A 165 22.08 -4.66 -5.67
C ILE A 165 20.66 -4.26 -5.22
N VAL A 166 19.81 -5.21 -4.83
CA VAL A 166 18.43 -4.93 -4.41
C VAL A 166 18.45 -4.16 -3.10
N GLY A 167 19.12 -4.67 -2.08
CA GLY A 167 19.17 -4.04 -0.76
C GLY A 167 19.96 -2.73 -0.74
N ARG A 168 21.08 -2.67 -1.47
CA ARG A 168 22.01 -1.52 -1.41
C ARG A 168 21.74 -0.42 -2.42
N TYR A 169 20.97 -0.67 -3.48
CA TYR A 169 20.68 0.31 -4.52
C TYR A 169 19.17 0.42 -4.80
N CYS A 170 18.53 -0.67 -5.26
CA CYS A 170 17.15 -0.61 -5.75
C CYS A 170 16.15 -0.23 -4.66
N ALA A 171 16.38 -0.63 -3.41
CA ALA A 171 15.52 -0.24 -2.29
C ALA A 171 15.86 1.17 -1.79
N GLN A 172 17.14 1.56 -1.83
CA GLN A 172 17.58 2.85 -1.26
C GLN A 172 17.20 4.05 -2.13
N LEU A 173 17.38 3.95 -3.45
CA LEU A 173 17.15 5.08 -4.36
C LEU A 173 15.71 5.61 -4.30
N PRO A 174 14.67 4.80 -4.47
CA PRO A 174 13.29 5.29 -4.38
C PRO A 174 12.96 5.89 -3.00
N VAL A 175 13.43 5.25 -1.92
CA VAL A 175 13.17 5.74 -0.57
C VAL A 175 13.86 7.07 -0.32
N ALA A 176 15.08 7.26 -0.82
CA ALA A 176 15.77 8.54 -0.73
C ALA A 176 14.98 9.66 -1.43
N ILE A 177 14.53 9.41 -2.66
CA ILE A 177 13.79 10.42 -3.45
C ILE A 177 12.41 10.70 -2.85
N ILE A 178 11.66 9.65 -2.45
CA ILE A 178 10.36 9.84 -1.76
C ILE A 178 10.56 10.61 -0.46
N SER A 179 11.61 10.31 0.30
CA SER A 179 11.93 11.03 1.53
C SER A 179 12.15 12.53 1.29
N GLU A 180 12.81 12.89 0.22
CA GLU A 180 13.02 14.29 -0.15
C GLU A 180 11.72 14.98 -0.59
N ILE A 181 10.91 14.29 -1.40
CA ILE A 181 9.58 14.77 -1.81
C ILE A 181 8.72 15.08 -0.58
N LEU A 182 8.81 14.24 0.45
CA LEU A 182 8.02 14.37 1.68
C LEU A 182 8.70 15.21 2.77
N GLY A 183 9.85 15.84 2.49
CA GLY A 183 10.60 16.61 3.48
C GLY A 183 11.14 15.76 4.64
N VAL A 184 11.38 14.47 4.44
CA VAL A 184 11.87 13.55 5.47
C VAL A 184 13.36 13.81 5.75
N PRO A 185 13.77 14.05 7.00
CA PRO A 185 15.17 14.18 7.35
C PRO A 185 15.99 12.95 6.97
N ALA A 186 17.22 13.13 6.50
CA ALA A 186 18.11 12.04 6.11
C ALA A 186 18.28 10.97 7.22
N ALA A 187 18.29 11.42 8.48
CA ALA A 187 18.40 10.53 9.65
C ALA A 187 17.20 9.57 9.82
N ASP A 188 16.03 9.90 9.26
CA ASP A 188 14.81 9.10 9.38
C ASP A 188 14.59 8.15 8.19
N ARG A 189 15.39 8.25 7.11
CA ARG A 189 15.21 7.46 5.87
C ARG A 189 15.25 5.95 6.12
N ALA A 190 16.20 5.48 6.91
CA ALA A 190 16.30 4.06 7.26
C ALA A 190 15.05 3.55 8.00
N ARG A 191 14.49 4.39 8.87
CA ARG A 191 13.27 4.09 9.62
C ARG A 191 12.05 4.04 8.72
N ILE A 192 11.97 4.93 7.72
CA ILE A 192 10.88 4.90 6.72
C ILE A 192 10.95 3.62 5.88
N LEU A 193 12.13 3.22 5.45
CA LEU A 193 12.33 1.95 4.74
C LEU A 193 11.85 0.77 5.59
N GLU A 194 12.27 0.70 6.86
CA GLU A 194 11.84 -0.35 7.80
C GLU A 194 10.31 -0.39 7.95
N PHE A 195 9.65 0.76 8.11
CA PHE A 195 8.19 0.81 8.19
C PHE A 195 7.53 0.31 6.91
N GLY A 196 8.06 0.66 5.74
CA GLY A 196 7.59 0.17 4.46
C GLY A 196 7.68 -1.35 4.35
N GLU A 197 8.80 -1.95 4.72
CA GLU A 197 9.00 -3.40 4.72
C GLU A 197 8.04 -4.12 5.67
N LEU A 198 7.85 -3.59 6.89
CA LEU A 198 6.92 -4.15 7.88
C LEU A 198 5.47 -4.02 7.44
N ALA A 199 5.10 -2.92 6.77
CA ALA A 199 3.73 -2.63 6.36
C ALA A 199 3.36 -3.28 5.01
N ALA A 200 4.31 -3.60 4.13
CA ALA A 200 4.05 -4.13 2.79
C ALA A 200 3.08 -5.33 2.77
N PRO A 201 3.17 -6.32 3.70
CA PRO A 201 2.22 -7.42 3.72
C PRO A 201 0.78 -7.01 4.07
N SER A 202 0.52 -5.75 4.47
CA SER A 202 -0.85 -5.25 4.71
C SER A 202 -1.73 -5.29 3.45
N LEU A 203 -1.13 -5.33 2.28
CA LEU A 203 -1.82 -5.46 1.00
C LEU A 203 -2.29 -6.90 0.72
N ASP A 204 -1.80 -7.88 1.49
CA ASP A 204 -2.11 -9.29 1.32
C ASP A 204 -3.33 -9.72 2.15
N PHE A 205 -4.04 -10.74 1.64
CA PHE A 205 -5.12 -11.39 2.36
C PHE A 205 -4.62 -12.64 3.07
N GLY A 206 -5.26 -12.97 4.20
CA GLY A 206 -4.99 -14.23 4.88
C GLY A 206 -3.65 -14.26 5.62
N LEU A 207 -3.19 -13.14 6.16
CA LEU A 207 -2.00 -13.08 7.00
C LEU A 207 -2.10 -14.04 8.18
N ASP A 208 -1.01 -14.70 8.54
CA ASP A 208 -0.95 -15.41 9.81
C ASP A 208 -0.85 -14.41 10.99
N TRP A 209 -0.99 -14.93 12.21
CA TRP A 209 -1.00 -14.07 13.39
C TRP A 209 0.30 -13.29 13.59
N ARG A 210 1.45 -13.88 13.31
CA ARG A 210 2.76 -13.24 13.44
C ARG A 210 2.94 -12.15 12.39
N GLN A 211 2.60 -12.45 11.15
CA GLN A 211 2.62 -11.48 10.05
C GLN A 211 1.70 -10.30 10.36
N TYR A 212 0.47 -10.57 10.81
CA TYR A 212 -0.48 -9.53 11.20
C TYR A 212 0.10 -8.62 12.31
N GLN A 213 0.69 -9.21 13.37
CA GLN A 213 1.32 -8.41 14.43
C GLN A 213 2.49 -7.55 13.91
N THR A 214 3.27 -8.07 12.99
CA THR A 214 4.38 -7.33 12.34
C THR A 214 3.85 -6.16 11.55
N VAL A 215 2.82 -6.37 10.72
CA VAL A 215 2.14 -5.32 9.97
C VAL A 215 1.57 -4.24 10.91
N GLN A 216 0.87 -4.64 11.98
CA GLN A 216 0.30 -3.67 12.93
C GLN A 216 1.38 -2.80 13.57
N ARG A 217 2.53 -3.36 13.92
CA ARG A 217 3.68 -2.58 14.44
C ARG A 217 4.24 -1.61 13.42
N GLY A 218 4.40 -2.05 12.17
CA GLY A 218 4.87 -1.20 11.07
C GLY A 218 3.92 -0.02 10.83
N LEU A 219 2.62 -0.30 10.68
CA LEU A 219 1.60 0.73 10.47
C LEU A 219 1.50 1.71 11.65
N ALA A 220 1.54 1.22 12.89
CA ALA A 220 1.50 2.06 14.08
C ALA A 220 2.75 2.96 14.16
N GLY A 221 3.94 2.38 13.99
CA GLY A 221 5.19 3.14 14.01
C GLY A 221 5.26 4.21 12.92
N PHE A 222 4.81 3.88 11.71
CA PHE A 222 4.71 4.84 10.62
C PHE A 222 3.70 5.96 10.91
N ASN A 223 2.51 5.62 11.42
CA ASN A 223 1.48 6.60 11.76
C ASN A 223 1.97 7.59 12.83
N ASP A 224 2.64 7.10 13.87
CA ASP A 224 3.17 7.94 14.95
C ASP A 224 4.29 8.86 14.44
N TRP A 225 5.21 8.30 13.65
CA TRP A 225 6.28 9.06 13.02
C TRP A 225 5.71 10.15 12.09
N LEU A 226 4.76 9.78 11.22
CA LEU A 226 4.16 10.70 10.26
C LEU A 226 3.39 11.83 10.96
N THR A 227 2.70 11.54 12.06
CA THR A 227 2.05 12.56 12.87
C THR A 227 3.06 13.61 13.35
N ALA A 228 4.15 13.17 13.97
CA ALA A 228 5.19 14.06 14.46
C ALA A 228 5.90 14.82 13.31
N HIS A 229 6.04 14.19 12.14
CA HIS A 229 6.63 14.82 10.97
C HIS A 229 5.75 15.92 10.39
N LEU A 230 4.46 15.67 10.22
CA LEU A 230 3.49 16.67 9.76
C LEU A 230 3.41 17.88 10.70
N ASP A 231 3.48 17.66 12.02
CA ASP A 231 3.50 18.75 12.99
C ASP A 231 4.76 19.62 12.85
N LYS A 232 5.92 19.00 12.57
CA LYS A 232 7.16 19.74 12.28
C LYS A 232 7.06 20.57 11.01
N LEU A 233 6.52 20.01 9.93
CA LEU A 233 6.34 20.71 8.65
C LEU A 233 5.33 21.87 8.78
N ARG A 234 4.27 21.72 9.58
CA ARG A 234 3.33 22.82 9.86
C ARG A 234 3.98 23.96 10.63
N ALA A 235 4.84 23.62 11.59
CA ALA A 235 5.57 24.63 12.37
C ALA A 235 6.66 25.33 11.57
N ASN A 236 7.30 24.63 10.66
CA ASN A 236 8.41 25.12 9.82
C ASN A 236 8.24 24.59 8.39
N PRO A 237 7.37 25.18 7.57
CA PRO A 237 7.17 24.76 6.18
C PRO A 237 8.45 24.91 5.37
N GLY A 238 8.77 23.86 4.58
CA GLY A 238 9.87 23.85 3.62
C GLY A 238 9.42 24.05 2.18
N ASP A 239 10.38 23.92 1.25
CA ASP A 239 10.10 23.94 -0.20
C ASP A 239 9.70 22.56 -0.74
N ASP A 240 9.57 21.54 0.15
CA ASP A 240 9.19 20.19 -0.21
C ASP A 240 7.71 20.07 -0.63
N LEU A 241 7.40 19.02 -1.40
CA LEU A 241 6.05 18.83 -1.91
C LEU A 241 5.03 18.51 -0.81
N MET A 242 5.48 17.97 0.34
CA MET A 242 4.59 17.71 1.45
C MET A 242 4.16 19.01 2.15
N SER A 243 5.08 19.95 2.34
CA SER A 243 4.76 21.30 2.83
C SER A 243 3.76 21.99 1.90
N GLN A 244 3.96 21.89 0.57
CA GLN A 244 3.02 22.42 -0.41
C GLN A 244 1.64 21.70 -0.34
N LEU A 245 1.61 20.40 -0.10
CA LEU A 245 0.36 19.66 0.04
C LEU A 245 -0.41 20.02 1.31
N ILE A 246 0.30 20.31 2.42
CA ILE A 246 -0.30 20.81 3.66
C ILE A 246 -1.06 22.13 3.41
N ASP A 247 -0.50 23.00 2.57
CA ASP A 247 -1.11 24.29 2.23
C ASP A 247 -2.12 24.19 1.08
N ALA A 248 -2.07 23.13 0.29
CA ALA A 248 -2.98 22.95 -0.82
C ALA A 248 -4.44 22.84 -0.34
N SER A 249 -5.34 23.51 -1.05
CA SER A 249 -6.77 23.47 -0.80
C SER A 249 -7.54 23.40 -2.11
N GLU A 250 -8.66 22.67 -2.12
CA GLU A 250 -9.62 22.67 -3.21
C GLU A 250 -10.90 23.39 -2.76
N GLY A 251 -11.29 24.45 -3.48
CA GLY A 251 -12.48 25.22 -3.15
C GLY A 251 -12.48 25.83 -1.74
N GLY A 252 -11.30 26.07 -1.15
CA GLY A 252 -11.15 26.61 0.20
C GLY A 252 -11.21 25.56 1.32
N VAL A 253 -11.34 24.26 0.98
CA VAL A 253 -11.34 23.16 1.96
C VAL A 253 -9.96 22.52 1.96
N ARG A 254 -9.23 22.65 3.07
CA ARG A 254 -7.94 21.97 3.28
C ARG A 254 -8.16 20.50 3.56
N LEU A 255 -7.16 19.66 3.19
CA LEU A 255 -7.11 18.28 3.62
C LEU A 255 -7.01 18.23 5.15
N ASN A 256 -7.78 17.36 5.78
CA ASN A 256 -7.62 17.11 7.21
C ASN A 256 -6.40 16.21 7.48
N GLU A 257 -6.03 16.09 8.74
CA GLU A 257 -4.84 15.35 9.13
C GLU A 257 -4.85 13.88 8.68
N THR A 258 -5.99 13.21 8.81
CA THR A 258 -6.13 11.81 8.41
C THR A 258 -5.99 11.65 6.89
N GLU A 259 -6.54 12.58 6.13
CA GLU A 259 -6.43 12.60 4.66
C GLU A 259 -5.00 12.86 4.20
N LEU A 260 -4.29 13.81 4.84
CA LEU A 260 -2.87 14.08 4.58
C LEU A 260 -2.00 12.86 4.86
N LYS A 261 -2.20 12.21 6.01
CA LYS A 261 -1.48 10.98 6.36
C LYS A 261 -1.76 9.86 5.38
N ALA A 262 -3.01 9.69 4.96
CA ALA A 262 -3.39 8.66 4.00
C ALA A 262 -2.78 8.88 2.61
N ILE A 263 -2.58 10.13 2.20
CA ILE A 263 -1.92 10.50 0.95
C ILE A 263 -0.40 10.28 1.06
N ALA A 264 0.21 10.70 2.16
CA ALA A 264 1.64 10.57 2.39
C ALA A 264 2.10 9.11 2.58
N GLY A 265 1.20 8.25 3.06
CA GLY A 265 1.48 6.82 3.29
C GLY A 265 1.24 5.91 2.08
N LEU A 266 0.95 6.48 0.91
CA LEU A 266 0.62 5.78 -0.33
C LEU A 266 1.75 5.89 -1.34
#